data_972cdd3b2333f1131de6bfadc7dbb858
#
_entry.id   972cdd3b2333f1131de6bfadc7dbb858
#
_cell.length_a   1.000
_cell.length_b   1.000
_cell.length_c   1.000
_cell.angle_alpha   90.00
_cell.angle_beta   90.00
_cell.angle_gamma   90.00
#
_symmetry.space_group_name_H-M   'P 1'
#
loop_
_entity.id
_entity.type
_entity.pdbx_description
1 polymer ?
#
loop_
_entity_poly.entity_id
_entity_poly.type
_entity_poly.pdbx_seq_one_letter_code
_entity_poly.pdbx_strand_id
1 'polypeptide(L)'
;YPVPAFGNTDPAKLAADELAMTNSVVTFARHASIGRVAFTRVSAAVYYDQKAPGAADVLGKILDSADVRATLDQFNPQTPGYKALKAELAAVRSAKSAEPKAVSSEPKAKAQDKSKSKKGHRPEEAKTPDTKSKTASTDTIIANMERWRWMPHDIGATYVMVNIPDYTLKVVKDGKTIWTTKIVVGKVGDHATPLLTE
;
A
#
# COMPACT_ATOMS: atom_id res chain seq x y z
N TYR A 1 -6.06 -2.39 -15.95
CA TYR A 1 -7.18 -3.30 -16.23
C TYR A 1 -7.74 -2.93 -17.59
N PRO A 2 -7.90 -3.89 -18.52
CA PRO A 2 -8.51 -3.62 -19.83
C PRO A 2 -9.95 -3.12 -19.62
N VAL A 3 -10.30 -2.06 -20.36
CA VAL A 3 -11.66 -1.54 -20.44
C VAL A 3 -12.14 -1.85 -21.85
N PRO A 4 -13.23 -2.62 -22.03
CA PRO A 4 -13.75 -2.94 -23.35
C PRO A 4 -14.28 -1.68 -24.06
N ALA A 5 -14.29 -1.72 -25.39
CA ALA A 5 -14.90 -0.69 -26.20
C ALA A 5 -16.42 -0.88 -26.22
N PHE A 6 -17.15 -0.04 -25.47
CA PHE A 6 -18.60 -0.10 -25.44
C PHE A 6 -19.22 0.35 -26.78
N GLY A 7 -20.29 -0.29 -27.18
CA GLY A 7 -21.05 0.07 -28.42
C GLY A 7 -20.84 -0.87 -29.60
N ASN A 8 -20.20 -2.01 -29.40
CA ASN A 8 -20.09 -3.04 -30.41
C ASN A 8 -21.44 -3.76 -30.59
N THR A 9 -21.89 -3.97 -31.84
CA THR A 9 -23.11 -4.70 -32.16
C THR A 9 -22.85 -6.12 -32.66
N ASP A 10 -21.59 -6.47 -32.89
CA ASP A 10 -21.16 -7.81 -33.27
C ASP A 10 -21.21 -8.75 -32.04
N PRO A 11 -22.01 -9.85 -32.08
CA PRO A 11 -22.16 -10.74 -30.93
C PRO A 11 -20.84 -11.36 -30.45
N ALA A 12 -19.92 -11.69 -31.34
CA ALA A 12 -18.64 -12.28 -30.98
C ALA A 12 -17.75 -11.28 -30.24
N LYS A 13 -17.75 -10.02 -30.66
CA LYS A 13 -17.01 -8.95 -30.00
C LYS A 13 -17.65 -8.59 -28.67
N LEU A 14 -18.97 -8.56 -28.60
CA LEU A 14 -19.69 -8.29 -27.36
C LEU A 14 -19.36 -9.35 -26.29
N ALA A 15 -19.35 -10.63 -26.66
CA ALA A 15 -18.97 -11.70 -25.77
C ALA A 15 -17.51 -11.57 -25.29
N ALA A 16 -16.59 -11.20 -26.19
CA ALA A 16 -15.20 -10.96 -25.82
C ALA A 16 -15.04 -9.75 -24.86
N ASP A 17 -15.80 -8.67 -25.09
CA ASP A 17 -15.81 -7.48 -24.24
C ASP A 17 -16.36 -7.81 -22.85
N GLU A 18 -17.42 -8.60 -22.75
CA GLU A 18 -17.97 -9.10 -21.49
C GLU A 18 -16.96 -9.93 -20.68
N LEU A 19 -16.28 -10.87 -21.35
CA LEU A 19 -15.24 -11.67 -20.69
C LEU A 19 -14.06 -10.80 -20.23
N ALA A 20 -13.64 -9.83 -21.02
CA ALA A 20 -12.59 -8.89 -20.66
C ALA A 20 -12.97 -8.03 -19.47
N MET A 21 -14.21 -7.54 -19.41
CA MET A 21 -14.75 -6.77 -18.28
C MET A 21 -14.81 -7.61 -17.02
N THR A 22 -15.40 -8.79 -17.11
CA THR A 22 -15.50 -9.75 -15.99
C THR A 22 -14.13 -10.07 -15.41
N ASN A 23 -13.16 -10.39 -16.28
CA ASN A 23 -11.79 -10.66 -15.86
C ASN A 23 -11.14 -9.43 -15.18
N SER A 24 -11.37 -8.24 -15.71
CA SER A 24 -10.86 -7.00 -15.13
C SER A 24 -11.41 -6.75 -13.75
N VAL A 25 -12.70 -6.97 -13.54
CA VAL A 25 -13.39 -6.81 -12.27
C VAL A 25 -12.87 -7.79 -11.22
N VAL A 26 -12.79 -9.08 -11.57
CA VAL A 26 -12.27 -10.12 -10.66
C VAL A 26 -10.80 -9.87 -10.33
N THR A 27 -10.00 -9.50 -11.32
CA THR A 27 -8.59 -9.18 -11.11
C THR A 27 -8.42 -7.95 -10.21
N PHE A 28 -9.24 -6.92 -10.40
CA PHE A 28 -9.25 -5.75 -9.51
C PHE A 28 -9.57 -6.14 -8.07
N ALA A 29 -10.64 -6.90 -7.85
CA ALA A 29 -11.05 -7.32 -6.51
C ALA A 29 -9.95 -8.13 -5.79
N ARG A 30 -9.30 -9.06 -6.52
CA ARG A 30 -8.14 -9.81 -6.00
C ARG A 30 -6.98 -8.90 -5.64
N HIS A 31 -6.59 -8.00 -6.53
CA HIS A 31 -5.50 -7.05 -6.27
C HIS A 31 -5.83 -6.06 -5.14
N ALA A 32 -7.09 -5.68 -4.99
CA ALA A 32 -7.54 -4.84 -3.89
C ALA A 32 -7.45 -5.56 -2.55
N SER A 33 -7.74 -6.87 -2.53
CA SER A 33 -7.74 -7.67 -1.31
C SER A 33 -6.34 -8.09 -0.84
N ILE A 34 -5.51 -8.62 -1.74
CA ILE A 34 -4.24 -9.26 -1.35
C ILE A 34 -3.00 -8.56 -1.92
N GLY A 35 -3.20 -7.46 -2.64
CA GLY A 35 -2.14 -6.74 -3.32
C GLY A 35 -1.85 -7.26 -4.73
N ARG A 36 -1.08 -6.48 -5.48
CA ARG A 36 -0.61 -6.79 -6.84
C ARG A 36 0.71 -7.53 -6.83
N VAL A 37 1.50 -7.31 -5.79
CA VAL A 37 2.82 -7.92 -5.60
C VAL A 37 2.72 -8.93 -4.48
N ALA A 38 3.11 -10.17 -4.74
CA ALA A 38 3.19 -11.18 -3.69
C ALA A 38 4.25 -10.76 -2.65
N PHE A 39 3.86 -10.65 -1.38
CA PHE A 39 4.77 -10.25 -0.29
C PHE A 39 6.00 -11.16 -0.19
N THR A 40 5.86 -12.45 -0.48
CA THR A 40 6.96 -13.43 -0.49
C THR A 40 8.08 -13.09 -1.48
N ARG A 41 7.80 -12.26 -2.51
CA ARG A 41 8.82 -11.77 -3.44
C ARG A 41 9.61 -10.58 -2.89
N VAL A 42 9.09 -9.94 -1.84
CA VAL A 42 9.71 -8.76 -1.21
C VAL A 42 10.56 -9.17 -0.02
N SER A 43 10.05 -10.07 0.83
CA SER A 43 10.78 -10.55 2.00
C SER A 43 10.27 -11.92 2.43
N ALA A 44 11.20 -12.83 2.74
CA ALA A 44 10.87 -14.13 3.36
C ALA A 44 10.41 -13.98 4.83
N ALA A 45 10.68 -12.82 5.45
CA ALA A 45 10.26 -12.53 6.83
C ALA A 45 8.81 -12.04 6.94
N VAL A 46 8.13 -11.84 5.81
CA VAL A 46 6.71 -11.46 5.77
C VAL A 46 5.91 -12.69 5.41
N TYR A 47 5.07 -13.14 6.31
CA TYR A 47 4.21 -14.30 6.09
C TYR A 47 2.78 -14.01 6.56
N TYR A 48 1.82 -14.16 5.64
CA TYR A 48 0.39 -14.10 5.93
C TYR A 48 -0.35 -15.17 5.11
N ASP A 49 -1.27 -15.88 5.74
CA ASP A 49 -2.19 -16.81 5.04
C ASP A 49 -3.39 -16.03 4.48
N GLN A 50 -3.13 -15.20 3.48
CA GLN A 50 -4.20 -14.49 2.78
C GLN A 50 -4.61 -15.24 1.52
N LYS A 51 -5.92 -15.45 1.37
CA LYS A 51 -6.52 -16.06 0.18
C LYS A 51 -7.21 -14.98 -0.66
N ALA A 52 -6.91 -14.98 -1.96
CA ALA A 52 -7.64 -14.13 -2.90
C ALA A 52 -9.12 -14.53 -2.95
N PRO A 53 -10.05 -13.58 -3.07
CA PRO A 53 -11.46 -13.88 -3.23
C PRO A 53 -11.72 -14.71 -4.48
N GLY A 54 -12.66 -15.65 -4.41
CA GLY A 54 -13.12 -16.44 -5.53
C GLY A 54 -13.81 -15.58 -6.60
N ALA A 55 -13.72 -15.98 -7.88
CA ALA A 55 -14.39 -15.23 -8.93
C ALA A 55 -15.93 -15.21 -8.73
N ALA A 56 -16.51 -16.35 -8.33
CA ALA A 56 -17.94 -16.44 -8.04
C ALA A 56 -18.37 -15.51 -6.90
N ASP A 57 -17.58 -15.44 -5.82
CA ASP A 57 -17.87 -14.57 -4.69
C ASP A 57 -17.81 -13.08 -5.06
N VAL A 58 -16.83 -12.71 -5.90
CA VAL A 58 -16.70 -11.33 -6.38
C VAL A 58 -17.90 -10.95 -7.25
N LEU A 59 -18.23 -11.79 -8.21
CA LEU A 59 -19.32 -11.52 -9.15
C LEU A 59 -20.68 -11.54 -8.44
N GLY A 60 -20.93 -12.49 -7.53
CA GLY A 60 -22.14 -12.53 -6.73
C GLY A 60 -22.35 -11.23 -5.95
N LYS A 61 -21.31 -10.77 -5.22
CA LYS A 61 -21.39 -9.49 -4.47
C LYS A 61 -21.69 -8.28 -5.36
N ILE A 62 -21.17 -8.28 -6.59
CA ILE A 62 -21.39 -7.18 -7.53
C ILE A 62 -22.80 -7.22 -8.10
N LEU A 63 -23.29 -8.42 -8.47
CA LEU A 63 -24.66 -8.60 -9.02
C LEU A 63 -25.73 -8.25 -8.00
N ASP A 64 -25.51 -8.56 -6.72
CA ASP A 64 -26.42 -8.26 -5.62
C ASP A 64 -26.35 -6.79 -5.14
N SER A 65 -25.44 -6.00 -5.71
CA SER A 65 -25.12 -4.67 -5.19
C SER A 65 -25.89 -3.57 -5.93
N ALA A 66 -26.45 -2.63 -5.17
CA ALA A 66 -27.01 -1.40 -5.73
C ALA A 66 -25.93 -0.37 -6.14
N ASP A 67 -24.72 -0.44 -5.54
CA ASP A 67 -23.58 0.42 -5.85
C ASP A 67 -22.32 -0.43 -6.05
N VAL A 68 -22.04 -0.74 -7.32
CA VAL A 68 -20.88 -1.51 -7.76
C VAL A 68 -19.57 -0.87 -7.32
N ARG A 69 -19.48 0.48 -7.32
CA ARG A 69 -18.26 1.19 -6.95
C ARG A 69 -17.97 1.04 -5.46
N ALA A 70 -18.97 1.20 -4.62
CA ALA A 70 -18.86 1.00 -3.17
C ALA A 70 -18.51 -0.45 -2.86
N THR A 71 -19.12 -1.41 -3.55
CA THR A 71 -18.83 -2.84 -3.39
C THR A 71 -17.40 -3.18 -3.79
N LEU A 72 -16.91 -2.66 -4.90
CA LEU A 72 -15.52 -2.83 -5.31
C LEU A 72 -14.55 -2.19 -4.29
N ASP A 73 -14.90 -1.08 -3.69
CA ASP A 73 -14.07 -0.44 -2.67
C ASP A 73 -13.98 -1.25 -1.37
N GLN A 74 -14.97 -2.06 -1.05
CA GLN A 74 -14.97 -2.94 0.13
C GLN A 74 -13.91 -4.06 0.05
N PHE A 75 -13.43 -4.40 -1.16
CA PHE A 75 -12.32 -5.35 -1.30
C PHE A 75 -10.98 -4.76 -0.85
N ASN A 76 -10.85 -3.44 -0.74
CA ASN A 76 -9.67 -2.82 -0.15
C ASN A 76 -9.70 -2.93 1.38
N PRO A 77 -8.53 -2.86 2.05
CA PRO A 77 -8.47 -2.79 3.50
C PRO A 77 -9.31 -1.63 4.05
N GLN A 78 -10.17 -1.93 5.02
CA GLN A 78 -11.08 -0.94 5.62
C GLN A 78 -10.48 -0.22 6.84
N THR A 79 -9.21 -0.46 7.13
CA THR A 79 -8.50 0.13 8.27
C THR A 79 -8.35 1.64 8.14
N PRO A 80 -8.36 2.40 9.26
CA PRO A 80 -8.19 3.85 9.24
C PRO A 80 -6.90 4.30 8.55
N GLY A 81 -5.79 3.55 8.74
CA GLY A 81 -4.50 3.84 8.12
C GLY A 81 -4.54 3.75 6.59
N TYR A 82 -5.17 2.71 6.04
CA TYR A 82 -5.34 2.58 4.59
C TYR A 82 -6.23 3.69 4.02
N LYS A 83 -7.32 4.03 4.69
CA LYS A 83 -8.22 5.12 4.29
C LYS A 83 -7.52 6.47 4.28
N ALA A 84 -6.68 6.74 5.27
CA ALA A 84 -5.87 7.95 5.33
C ALA A 84 -4.88 8.03 4.14
N LEU A 85 -4.16 6.94 3.83
CA LEU A 85 -3.26 6.88 2.66
C LEU A 85 -4.02 7.07 1.34
N LYS A 86 -5.22 6.51 1.22
CA LYS A 86 -6.08 6.70 0.04
C LYS A 86 -6.50 8.16 -0.14
N ALA A 87 -6.86 8.85 0.94
CA ALA A 87 -7.20 10.27 0.93
C ALA A 87 -5.98 11.14 0.56
N GLU A 88 -4.81 10.85 1.15
CA GLU A 88 -3.56 11.54 0.84
C GLU A 88 -3.16 11.37 -0.64
N LEU A 89 -3.27 10.15 -1.17
CA LEU A 89 -3.01 9.89 -2.59
C LEU A 89 -3.94 10.70 -3.50
N ALA A 90 -5.21 10.82 -3.13
CA ALA A 90 -6.17 11.63 -3.88
C ALA A 90 -5.79 13.12 -3.85
N ALA A 91 -5.41 13.64 -2.69
CA ALA A 91 -4.97 15.04 -2.51
C ALA A 91 -3.71 15.35 -3.35
N VAL A 92 -2.68 14.49 -3.28
CA VAL A 92 -1.44 14.65 -4.06
C VAL A 92 -1.70 14.61 -5.56
N ARG A 93 -2.59 13.73 -6.02
CA ARG A 93 -2.96 13.64 -7.44
C ARG A 93 -3.74 14.86 -7.91
N SER A 94 -4.65 15.37 -7.10
CA SER A 94 -5.41 16.60 -7.40
C SER A 94 -4.50 17.81 -7.47
N ALA A 95 -3.56 17.95 -6.53
CA ALA A 95 -2.58 19.04 -6.54
C ALA A 95 -1.71 19.00 -7.80
N LYS A 96 -1.21 17.80 -8.21
CA LYS A 96 -0.41 17.62 -9.41
C LYS A 96 -1.20 17.86 -10.70
N SER A 97 -2.49 17.60 -10.69
CA SER A 97 -3.38 17.89 -11.84
C SER A 97 -3.71 19.37 -11.96
N ALA A 98 -3.59 20.14 -10.89
CA ALA A 98 -3.84 21.59 -10.87
C ALA A 98 -2.60 22.42 -11.26
N GLU A 99 -1.40 21.83 -11.32
CA GLU A 99 -0.22 22.51 -11.85
C GLU A 99 -0.26 22.55 -13.39
N PRO A 100 -0.14 23.73 -14.03
CA PRO A 100 -0.07 23.82 -15.48
C PRO A 100 1.19 23.09 -15.97
N LYS A 101 1.04 22.26 -17.00
CA LYS A 101 2.15 21.54 -17.66
C LYS A 101 3.20 22.54 -18.12
N ALA A 102 4.22 22.77 -17.31
CA ALA A 102 5.45 23.39 -17.75
C ALA A 102 6.27 22.33 -18.49
N VAL A 103 6.64 22.67 -19.69
CA VAL A 103 7.38 21.92 -20.69
C VAL A 103 8.59 21.22 -20.08
N SER A 104 8.70 19.92 -20.32
CA SER A 104 9.85 19.09 -20.01
C SER A 104 11.08 19.56 -20.79
N SER A 105 12.09 20.05 -20.09
CA SER A 105 13.46 20.09 -20.58
C SER A 105 14.31 19.15 -19.75
N GLU A 106 14.82 18.11 -20.40
CA GLU A 106 15.80 17.17 -19.85
C GLU A 106 17.07 17.90 -19.39
N PRO A 107 17.70 17.48 -18.31
CA PRO A 107 19.12 17.73 -18.11
C PRO A 107 19.92 16.46 -18.38
N LYS A 108 20.79 16.58 -19.40
CA LYS A 108 21.86 15.66 -19.74
C LYS A 108 22.76 15.33 -18.56
N ALA A 109 23.07 14.06 -18.46
CA ALA A 109 24.13 13.52 -17.62
C ALA A 109 25.50 14.18 -17.93
N LYS A 110 26.23 14.55 -16.87
CA LYS A 110 27.69 14.62 -16.88
C LYS A 110 28.21 13.95 -15.61
N ALA A 111 28.93 12.87 -15.87
CA ALA A 111 29.82 12.23 -14.92
C ALA A 111 31.06 13.14 -14.71
N GLN A 112 31.56 13.24 -13.50
CA GLN A 112 32.99 13.35 -13.19
C GLN A 112 33.27 13.03 -11.72
N ASP A 113 33.99 12.03 -11.58
CA ASP A 113 35.01 11.48 -10.69
C ASP A 113 35.85 12.53 -9.91
N LYS A 114 36.11 12.25 -8.64
CA LYS A 114 37.38 12.12 -7.94
C LYS A 114 37.30 12.23 -6.41
N SER A 115 37.62 11.11 -5.81
CA SER A 115 38.40 10.84 -4.57
C SER A 115 38.90 12.02 -3.72
N LYS A 116 38.74 11.95 -2.38
CA LYS A 116 39.79 11.67 -1.36
C LYS A 116 39.28 11.91 0.08
N SER A 117 39.35 10.88 0.86
CA SER A 117 39.84 10.77 2.23
C SER A 117 39.97 12.04 3.11
N LYS A 118 39.33 12.11 4.28
CA LYS A 118 40.00 12.12 5.59
C LYS A 118 39.02 12.06 6.80
N LYS A 119 39.39 11.23 7.70
CA LYS A 119 39.13 10.99 9.11
C LYS A 119 38.80 12.26 9.95
N GLY A 120 37.74 12.17 10.83
CA GLY A 120 37.50 13.14 11.87
C GLY A 120 36.30 12.73 12.73
N HIS A 121 36.59 12.08 13.84
CA HIS A 121 35.63 11.67 14.86
C HIS A 121 35.24 12.88 15.72
N ARG A 122 33.95 13.23 15.80
CA ARG A 122 33.39 14.11 16.82
C ARG A 122 31.95 13.70 17.12
N PRO A 123 31.55 13.55 18.37
CA PRO A 123 30.17 13.21 18.72
C PRO A 123 29.27 14.43 18.45
N GLU A 124 28.25 14.25 17.63
CA GLU A 124 27.27 15.28 17.31
C GLU A 124 26.02 15.06 18.11
N GLU A 125 25.68 16.07 18.88
CA GLU A 125 24.47 16.19 19.67
C GLU A 125 23.21 15.91 18.86
N ALA A 126 22.26 15.23 19.48
CA ALA A 126 20.94 14.95 18.96
C ALA A 126 20.21 16.24 18.58
N LYS A 127 20.24 16.60 17.30
CA LYS A 127 19.31 17.56 16.72
C LYS A 127 17.97 16.88 16.53
N THR A 128 16.96 17.38 17.23
CA THR A 128 15.55 17.13 16.94
C THR A 128 15.28 17.34 15.44
N PRO A 129 14.63 16.40 14.76
CA PRO A 129 14.32 16.59 13.34
C PRO A 129 13.26 17.68 13.22
N ASP A 130 13.63 18.78 12.56
CA ASP A 130 12.71 19.78 12.05
C ASP A 130 11.59 19.08 11.25
N THR A 131 10.38 19.14 11.78
CA THR A 131 9.16 18.64 11.17
C THR A 131 8.74 19.55 10.01
N LYS A 132 9.56 19.67 8.98
CA LYS A 132 9.08 20.06 7.67
C LYS A 132 8.43 18.82 7.07
N SER A 133 7.11 18.77 7.09
CA SER A 133 6.28 17.78 6.40
C SER A 133 6.73 17.69 4.94
N LYS A 134 7.66 16.78 4.65
CA LYS A 134 7.92 16.34 3.27
C LYS A 134 6.69 15.56 2.86
N THR A 135 5.82 16.16 2.05
CA THR A 135 4.75 15.45 1.38
C THR A 135 5.31 14.16 0.79
N ALA A 136 4.81 13.03 1.25
CA ALA A 136 5.31 11.73 0.80
C ALA A 136 5.13 11.65 -0.72
N SER A 137 6.12 11.10 -1.42
CA SER A 137 6.00 10.93 -2.88
C SER A 137 4.83 10.01 -3.20
N THR A 138 4.19 10.22 -4.34
CA THR A 138 3.10 9.37 -4.82
C THR A 138 3.47 7.89 -4.76
N ASP A 139 4.71 7.55 -5.15
CA ASP A 139 5.18 6.17 -5.16
C ASP A 139 5.34 5.60 -3.75
N THR A 140 5.77 6.40 -2.79
CA THR A 140 5.85 6.00 -1.37
C THR A 140 4.46 5.71 -0.82
N ILE A 141 3.46 6.56 -1.12
CA ILE A 141 2.08 6.33 -0.70
C ILE A 141 1.54 5.04 -1.31
N ILE A 142 1.73 4.82 -2.61
CA ILE A 142 1.28 3.60 -3.31
C ILE A 142 1.96 2.35 -2.73
N ALA A 143 3.27 2.39 -2.47
CA ALA A 143 4.00 1.27 -1.86
C ALA A 143 3.48 0.94 -0.46
N ASN A 144 3.15 1.95 0.34
CA ASN A 144 2.57 1.73 1.66
C ASN A 144 1.13 1.20 1.57
N MET A 145 0.32 1.67 0.63
CA MET A 145 -1.01 1.09 0.38
C MET A 145 -0.91 -0.38 -0.04
N GLU A 146 0.10 -0.75 -0.83
CA GLU A 146 0.33 -2.15 -1.20
C GLU A 146 0.67 -3.01 0.02
N ARG A 147 1.52 -2.53 0.94
CA ARG A 147 1.84 -3.22 2.20
C ARG A 147 0.62 -3.42 3.09
N TRP A 148 -0.30 -2.45 3.13
CA TRP A 148 -1.56 -2.59 3.86
C TRP A 148 -2.44 -3.71 3.33
N ARG A 149 -2.40 -4.02 2.03
CA ARG A 149 -3.16 -5.12 1.43
C ARG A 149 -2.60 -6.49 1.79
N TRP A 150 -1.33 -6.58 2.21
CA TRP A 150 -0.74 -7.83 2.67
C TRP A 150 -1.15 -8.17 4.11
N MET A 151 -1.58 -7.19 4.87
CA MET A 151 -2.03 -7.41 6.25
C MET A 151 -3.44 -8.04 6.27
N PRO A 152 -3.76 -8.87 7.28
CA PRO A 152 -5.11 -9.36 7.46
C PRO A 152 -6.11 -8.21 7.51
N HIS A 153 -7.22 -8.35 6.81
CA HIS A 153 -8.27 -7.32 6.79
C HIS A 153 -9.04 -7.27 8.10
N ASP A 154 -9.13 -8.40 8.78
CA ASP A 154 -9.68 -8.53 10.12
C ASP A 154 -8.59 -9.05 11.05
N ILE A 155 -8.20 -8.23 12.00
CA ILE A 155 -7.23 -8.56 13.06
C ILE A 155 -7.93 -8.82 14.39
N GLY A 156 -9.27 -8.93 14.36
CA GLY A 156 -10.10 -9.17 15.54
C GLY A 156 -10.35 -7.94 16.40
N ALA A 157 -11.23 -8.10 17.39
CA ALA A 157 -11.62 -7.02 18.30
C ALA A 157 -10.50 -6.65 19.29
N THR A 158 -9.64 -7.61 19.62
CA THR A 158 -8.50 -7.41 20.55
C THR A 158 -7.22 -7.91 19.92
N TYR A 159 -6.23 -7.03 19.84
CA TYR A 159 -4.92 -7.37 19.26
C TYR A 159 -3.79 -6.54 19.89
N VAL A 160 -2.58 -7.05 19.72
CA VAL A 160 -1.34 -6.35 20.10
C VAL A 160 -0.66 -5.88 18.83
N MET A 161 -0.41 -4.58 18.74
CA MET A 161 0.31 -3.98 17.62
C MET A 161 1.72 -3.58 18.05
N VAL A 162 2.71 -4.16 17.39
CA VAL A 162 4.12 -3.80 17.59
C VAL A 162 4.59 -2.95 16.42
N ASN A 163 4.96 -1.72 16.68
CA ASN A 163 5.55 -0.81 15.69
C ASN A 163 7.06 -0.71 15.92
N ILE A 164 7.81 -1.53 15.21
CA ILE A 164 9.28 -1.59 15.35
C ILE A 164 9.95 -0.25 15.01
N PRO A 165 9.61 0.45 13.90
CA PRO A 165 10.20 1.76 13.59
C PRO A 165 9.99 2.85 14.65
N ASP A 166 8.89 2.76 15.39
CA ASP A 166 8.51 3.72 16.44
C ASP A 166 8.84 3.23 17.85
N TYR A 167 9.39 2.01 17.96
CA TYR A 167 9.71 1.35 19.24
C TYR A 167 8.51 1.32 20.21
N THR A 168 7.28 1.12 19.68
CA THR A 168 6.06 1.10 20.49
C THR A 168 5.30 -0.21 20.34
N LEU A 169 4.67 -0.61 21.45
CA LEU A 169 3.67 -1.66 21.51
C LEU A 169 2.37 -1.05 21.99
N LYS A 170 1.28 -1.37 21.31
CA LYS A 170 -0.08 -0.96 21.67
C LYS A 170 -0.97 -2.18 21.82
N VAL A 171 -1.76 -2.21 22.89
CA VAL A 171 -2.86 -3.14 23.05
C VAL A 171 -4.13 -2.42 22.66
N VAL A 172 -4.83 -2.97 21.66
CA VAL A 172 -6.07 -2.41 21.15
C VAL A 172 -7.20 -3.37 21.48
N LYS A 173 -8.29 -2.85 22.02
CA LYS A 173 -9.54 -3.57 22.28
C LYS A 173 -10.70 -2.75 21.73
N ASP A 174 -11.55 -3.37 20.94
CA ASP A 174 -12.74 -2.75 20.32
C ASP A 174 -12.40 -1.42 19.60
N GLY A 175 -11.28 -1.40 18.86
CA GLY A 175 -10.78 -0.23 18.14
C GLY A 175 -10.15 0.87 19.01
N LYS A 176 -10.11 0.70 20.34
CA LYS A 176 -9.52 1.67 21.28
C LYS A 176 -8.18 1.15 21.81
N THR A 177 -7.15 2.01 21.78
CA THR A 177 -5.88 1.69 22.44
C THR A 177 -6.07 1.79 23.95
N ILE A 178 -5.98 0.63 24.63
CA ILE A 178 -6.13 0.53 26.09
C ILE A 178 -4.80 0.58 26.82
N TRP A 179 -3.71 0.30 26.13
CA TRP A 179 -2.38 0.35 26.71
C TRP A 179 -1.32 0.63 25.64
N THR A 180 -0.27 1.35 26.02
CA THR A 180 0.88 1.66 25.15
C THR A 180 2.16 1.61 25.97
N THR A 181 3.20 1.00 25.41
CA THR A 181 4.53 0.99 26.03
C THR A 181 5.62 1.10 24.97
N LYS A 182 6.83 1.43 25.41
CA LYS A 182 8.02 1.33 24.56
C LYS A 182 8.55 -0.09 24.60
N ILE A 183 9.14 -0.51 23.49
CA ILE A 183 9.77 -1.83 23.34
C ILE A 183 11.23 -1.70 22.98
N VAL A 184 12.00 -2.73 23.33
CA VAL A 184 13.36 -2.91 22.86
C VAL A 184 13.30 -3.91 21.70
N VAL A 185 13.81 -3.51 20.54
CA VAL A 185 13.93 -4.38 19.36
C VAL A 185 15.37 -4.86 19.22
N GLY A 186 15.51 -6.06 18.66
CA GLY A 186 16.81 -6.68 18.43
C GLY A 186 17.70 -5.86 17.49
N LYS A 187 18.99 -6.15 17.53
CA LYS A 187 20.00 -5.55 16.64
C LYS A 187 19.77 -6.00 15.19
N VAL A 188 19.96 -5.07 14.25
CA VAL A 188 19.98 -5.40 12.82
C VAL A 188 21.26 -6.20 12.51
N GLY A 189 21.15 -7.35 11.86
CA GLY A 189 22.27 -8.23 11.51
C GLY A 189 21.83 -9.65 11.22
N ASP A 190 22.73 -10.62 11.30
CA ASP A 190 22.50 -12.05 10.99
C ASP A 190 21.39 -12.71 11.83
N HIS A 191 20.99 -12.08 12.93
CA HIS A 191 19.87 -12.47 13.79
C HIS A 191 18.79 -11.37 13.83
N ALA A 192 18.45 -10.81 12.67
CA ALA A 192 17.40 -9.79 12.56
C ALA A 192 16.07 -10.34 13.10
N THR A 193 15.39 -9.51 13.90
CA THR A 193 14.03 -9.81 14.35
C THR A 193 13.10 -9.88 13.14
N PRO A 194 12.27 -10.92 12.97
CA PRO A 194 11.29 -10.97 11.90
C PRO A 194 10.41 -9.71 11.90
N LEU A 195 10.17 -9.15 10.73
CA LEU A 195 9.40 -7.93 10.60
C LEU A 195 7.91 -8.14 10.88
N LEU A 196 7.44 -9.36 10.68
CA LEU A 196 6.03 -9.73 10.87
C LEU A 196 6.00 -11.20 11.30
N THR A 197 5.50 -11.44 12.49
CA THR A 197 5.16 -12.78 13.01
C THR A 197 3.70 -12.75 13.43
N GLU A 198 2.97 -13.84 13.14
CA GLU A 198 1.66 -14.09 13.74
C GLU A 198 1.81 -14.35 15.24
#